data_8b72d05413f8deea3d0b66c631e10ef7
#
_entry.id   8b72d05413f8deea3d0b66c631e10ef7
#
_cell.length_a   1.000
_cell.length_b   1.000
_cell.length_c   1.000
_cell.angle_alpha   90.00
_cell.angle_beta   90.00
_cell.angle_gamma   90.00
#
_symmetry.space_group_name_H-M   'P 1'
#
loop_
_entity.id
_entity.type
_entity.pdbx_description
1 polymer ?
#
loop_
_entity_poly.entity_id
_entity_poly.type
_entity_poly.pdbx_seq_one_letter_code
_entity_poly.pdbx_strand_id
1 'polypeptide(L)'
;MKALFIGQSYIDLTFLADEIPTGDEKTVARRYAVSFGGNAVTAAFCCAKLGVAPDLIASVADDWLGRMFIDMASKYGISVHHRKVAESSLSLIMPKGGQRAIVRCRDDNFRHPFPVLNLAGCRALHVDGHLADAAIHYAKICHEAGILTSLDGGGLRSNTHELLQFIGVAVVAERLCEQMHLTPGEMLTYLKSRGCKVGGVTMGARGMIWFDETRSERFLPSLAVPDDRVVDTNGAGDIFHGAYVYSYLRDRDSPWEWHFKFARAASAHAIQHLGNEASLPTLAQTNEAQARFAERRPSGAVIELVASR
;
A
#
# COMPACT_ATOMS: atom_id res chain seq x y z
N MET A 1 21.32 -3.97 1.30
CA MET A 1 19.82 -3.90 1.22
C MET A 1 19.25 -3.73 2.62
N LYS A 2 18.35 -2.76 2.87
CA LYS A 2 17.65 -2.60 4.18
C LYS A 2 16.24 -3.16 4.14
N ALA A 3 15.55 -3.04 3.01
CA ALA A 3 14.22 -3.56 2.77
C ALA A 3 14.07 -3.97 1.32
N LEU A 4 13.26 -5.00 1.08
CA LEU A 4 12.85 -5.46 -0.24
C LEU A 4 11.35 -5.26 -0.40
N PHE A 5 10.95 -4.62 -1.48
CA PHE A 5 9.54 -4.51 -1.89
C PHE A 5 9.32 -5.30 -3.17
N ILE A 6 8.18 -5.97 -3.29
CA ILE A 6 7.84 -6.79 -4.47
C ILE A 6 6.41 -6.50 -4.89
N GLY A 7 6.21 -5.99 -6.10
CA GLY A 7 4.88 -5.72 -6.63
C GLY A 7 4.84 -5.33 -8.08
N GLN A 8 3.61 -5.27 -8.60
CA GLN A 8 3.32 -4.84 -9.96
C GLN A 8 3.50 -3.33 -10.07
N SER A 9 4.29 -2.86 -11.05
CA SER A 9 4.38 -1.44 -11.36
C SER A 9 3.34 -1.02 -12.39
N TYR A 10 2.90 0.22 -12.28
CA TYR A 10 2.07 0.93 -13.25
C TYR A 10 2.64 2.33 -13.48
N ILE A 11 2.33 2.90 -14.63
CA ILE A 11 2.26 4.35 -14.78
C ILE A 11 0.80 4.75 -14.56
N ASP A 12 0.54 5.60 -13.59
CA ASP A 12 -0.78 6.10 -13.27
C ASP A 12 -0.98 7.49 -13.89
N LEU A 13 -2.00 7.61 -14.76
CA LEU A 13 -2.48 8.88 -15.29
C LEU A 13 -3.74 9.27 -14.50
N THR A 14 -3.62 10.27 -13.65
CA THR A 14 -4.75 10.74 -12.84
C THR A 14 -5.29 12.04 -13.41
N PHE A 15 -6.57 12.09 -13.74
CA PHE A 15 -7.26 13.27 -14.26
C PHE A 15 -8.31 13.75 -13.26
N LEU A 16 -8.19 14.99 -12.81
CA LEU A 16 -9.20 15.66 -11.99
C LEU A 16 -10.18 16.37 -12.92
N ALA A 17 -11.28 15.70 -13.25
CA ALA A 17 -12.35 16.21 -14.08
C ALA A 17 -13.66 16.30 -13.28
N ASP A 18 -14.56 17.20 -13.67
CA ASP A 18 -15.87 17.36 -13.03
C ASP A 18 -16.80 16.21 -13.38
N GLU A 19 -16.65 15.65 -14.59
CA GLU A 19 -17.46 14.57 -15.11
C GLU A 19 -16.63 13.53 -15.83
N ILE A 20 -17.07 12.26 -15.73
CA ILE A 20 -16.53 11.16 -16.54
C ILE A 20 -17.33 11.17 -17.85
N PRO A 21 -16.67 11.35 -19.02
CA PRO A 21 -17.38 11.41 -20.30
C PRO A 21 -18.03 10.07 -20.63
N THR A 22 -19.19 10.12 -21.25
CA THR A 22 -19.95 8.96 -21.72
C THR A 22 -20.16 9.05 -23.24
N GLY A 23 -20.17 7.91 -23.93
CA GLY A 23 -20.32 7.86 -25.39
C GLY A 23 -19.26 8.66 -26.13
N ASP A 24 -19.64 9.53 -27.05
CA ASP A 24 -18.75 10.38 -27.87
C ASP A 24 -18.43 11.74 -27.21
N GLU A 25 -18.68 11.89 -25.93
CA GLU A 25 -18.44 13.13 -25.21
C GLU A 25 -16.95 13.38 -24.97
N LYS A 26 -16.58 14.66 -24.92
CA LYS A 26 -15.24 15.11 -24.53
C LYS A 26 -15.36 15.97 -23.28
N THR A 27 -14.50 15.67 -22.29
CA THR A 27 -14.39 16.54 -21.11
C THR A 27 -12.97 17.09 -21.00
N VAL A 28 -12.86 18.28 -20.41
CA VAL A 28 -11.57 18.92 -20.12
C VAL A 28 -11.32 18.80 -18.64
N ALA A 29 -10.26 18.07 -18.28
CA ALA A 29 -9.85 17.96 -16.90
C ALA A 29 -9.22 19.27 -16.39
N ARG A 30 -9.48 19.64 -15.15
CA ARG A 30 -8.89 20.83 -14.51
C ARG A 30 -7.41 20.66 -14.20
N ARG A 31 -7.00 19.43 -13.90
CA ARG A 31 -5.62 19.06 -13.54
C ARG A 31 -5.36 17.62 -13.94
N TYR A 32 -4.11 17.27 -14.13
CA TYR A 32 -3.67 15.89 -14.25
C TYR A 32 -2.39 15.66 -13.45
N ALA A 33 -2.11 14.40 -13.16
CA ALA A 33 -0.83 13.94 -12.64
C ALA A 33 -0.40 12.68 -13.40
N VAL A 34 0.90 12.55 -13.61
CA VAL A 34 1.55 11.32 -14.10
C VAL A 34 2.48 10.85 -13.01
N SER A 35 2.32 9.62 -12.56
CA SER A 35 3.12 9.08 -11.47
C SER A 35 3.31 7.57 -11.61
N PHE A 36 4.18 7.02 -10.77
CA PHE A 36 4.22 5.58 -10.55
C PHE A 36 2.93 5.11 -9.85
N GLY A 37 2.58 3.84 -10.05
CA GLY A 37 1.47 3.16 -9.37
C GLY A 37 1.81 1.71 -9.05
N GLY A 38 0.90 1.06 -8.34
CA GLY A 38 1.05 -0.28 -7.80
C GLY A 38 1.27 -0.26 -6.29
N ASN A 39 0.66 -1.22 -5.58
CA ASN A 39 0.58 -1.17 -4.12
C ASN A 39 1.96 -1.19 -3.46
N ALA A 40 2.72 -2.27 -3.61
CA ALA A 40 4.06 -2.35 -3.03
C ALA A 40 5.05 -1.34 -3.66
N VAL A 41 4.79 -0.91 -4.91
CA VAL A 41 5.58 0.14 -5.57
C VAL A 41 5.38 1.47 -4.87
N THR A 42 4.14 1.93 -4.71
CA THR A 42 3.84 3.19 -4.01
C THR A 42 4.33 3.16 -2.56
N ALA A 43 4.21 2.00 -1.88
CA ALA A 43 4.78 1.80 -0.55
C ALA A 43 6.31 1.93 -0.53
N ALA A 44 7.03 1.41 -1.57
CA ALA A 44 8.47 1.56 -1.70
C ALA A 44 8.89 3.03 -1.87
N PHE A 45 8.18 3.77 -2.74
CA PHE A 45 8.44 5.21 -2.92
C PHE A 45 8.15 6.02 -1.66
N CYS A 46 7.11 5.67 -0.90
CA CYS A 46 6.82 6.29 0.40
C CYS A 46 7.96 6.04 1.40
N CYS A 47 8.41 4.80 1.52
CA CYS A 47 9.54 4.43 2.38
C CYS A 47 10.82 5.21 2.00
N ALA A 48 11.11 5.31 0.70
CA ALA A 48 12.24 6.09 0.18
C ALA A 48 12.11 7.60 0.49
N LYS A 49 10.93 8.19 0.26
CA LYS A 49 10.65 9.60 0.58
C LYS A 49 10.83 9.92 2.06
N LEU A 50 10.50 8.98 2.93
CA LEU A 50 10.69 9.09 4.38
C LEU A 50 12.15 8.90 4.81
N GLY A 51 13.04 8.41 3.95
CA GLY A 51 14.49 8.36 4.18
C GLY A 51 15.12 6.98 4.24
N VAL A 52 14.42 5.92 3.83
CA VAL A 52 14.96 4.56 3.66
C VAL A 52 14.66 4.08 2.25
N ALA A 53 15.60 4.29 1.33
CA ALA A 53 15.47 3.77 -0.03
C ALA A 53 15.58 2.23 -0.03
N PRO A 54 14.55 1.51 -0.52
CA PRO A 54 14.54 0.06 -0.60
C PRO A 54 15.09 -0.44 -1.94
N ASP A 55 15.30 -1.75 -2.01
CA ASP A 55 15.32 -2.50 -3.25
C ASP A 55 13.88 -2.87 -3.65
N LEU A 56 13.57 -2.85 -4.95
CA LEU A 56 12.23 -3.11 -5.48
C LEU A 56 12.28 -4.11 -6.63
N ILE A 57 11.63 -5.26 -6.50
CA ILE A 57 11.32 -6.13 -7.63
C ILE A 57 9.99 -5.65 -8.21
N ALA A 58 10.00 -5.16 -9.46
CA ALA A 58 8.82 -4.65 -10.13
C ALA A 58 8.73 -5.16 -11.58
N SER A 59 7.51 -5.24 -12.12
CA SER A 59 7.29 -5.52 -13.54
C SER A 59 7.78 -4.34 -14.39
N VAL A 60 8.69 -4.57 -15.33
CA VAL A 60 9.27 -3.49 -16.16
C VAL A 60 9.40 -3.96 -17.59
N ALA A 61 8.87 -3.19 -18.53
CA ALA A 61 9.05 -3.38 -19.97
C ALA A 61 10.19 -2.49 -20.51
N ASP A 62 10.68 -2.86 -21.70
CA ASP A 62 11.69 -2.06 -22.41
C ASP A 62 11.02 -1.04 -23.37
N ASP A 63 10.04 -0.28 -22.85
CA ASP A 63 9.30 0.75 -23.55
C ASP A 63 9.47 2.14 -22.90
N TRP A 64 8.79 3.15 -23.44
CA TRP A 64 8.86 4.51 -22.92
C TRP A 64 8.33 4.64 -21.48
N LEU A 65 7.27 3.92 -21.15
CA LEU A 65 6.67 3.95 -19.81
C LEU A 65 7.56 3.24 -18.80
N GLY A 66 8.21 2.12 -19.19
CA GLY A 66 9.20 1.44 -18.37
C GLY A 66 10.42 2.31 -18.07
N ARG A 67 10.91 3.08 -19.06
CA ARG A 67 12.00 4.05 -18.84
C ARG A 67 11.58 5.16 -17.89
N MET A 68 10.37 5.72 -18.08
CA MET A 68 9.80 6.73 -17.18
C MET A 68 9.71 6.19 -15.74
N PHE A 69 9.28 4.94 -15.55
CA PHE A 69 9.23 4.32 -14.23
C PHE A 69 10.62 4.22 -13.58
N ILE A 70 11.64 3.79 -14.33
CA ILE A 70 13.02 3.70 -13.85
C ILE A 70 13.59 5.08 -13.48
N ASP A 71 13.32 6.09 -14.29
CA ASP A 71 13.75 7.47 -14.00
C ASP A 71 13.11 8.00 -12.71
N MET A 72 11.79 7.74 -12.54
CA MET A 72 11.10 8.07 -11.28
C MET A 72 11.73 7.35 -10.08
N ALA A 73 11.99 6.05 -10.18
CA ALA A 73 12.60 5.27 -9.10
C ALA A 73 14.01 5.78 -8.75
N SER A 74 14.81 6.08 -9.75
CA SER A 74 16.17 6.63 -9.59
C SER A 74 16.17 7.95 -8.81
N LYS A 75 15.21 8.85 -9.07
CA LYS A 75 15.05 10.12 -8.35
C LYS A 75 14.91 9.93 -6.82
N TYR A 76 14.36 8.78 -6.39
CA TYR A 76 14.19 8.42 -4.97
C TYR A 76 15.28 7.47 -4.46
N GLY A 77 16.28 7.15 -5.26
CA GLY A 77 17.36 6.23 -4.90
C GLY A 77 16.90 4.78 -4.73
N ILE A 78 15.78 4.39 -5.36
CA ILE A 78 15.25 3.03 -5.33
C ILE A 78 15.99 2.18 -6.35
N SER A 79 16.57 1.06 -5.92
CA SER A 79 17.19 0.07 -6.81
C SER A 79 16.12 -0.86 -7.37
N VAL A 80 15.79 -0.72 -8.65
CA VAL A 80 14.78 -1.56 -9.31
C VAL A 80 15.42 -2.81 -9.93
N HIS A 81 14.92 -3.97 -9.53
CA HIS A 81 15.26 -5.28 -10.08
C HIS A 81 14.11 -5.74 -10.98
N HIS A 82 14.37 -5.83 -12.27
CA HIS A 82 13.33 -5.96 -13.28
C HIS A 82 12.74 -7.37 -13.35
N ARG A 83 11.45 -7.50 -13.08
CA ARG A 83 10.64 -8.61 -13.54
C ARG A 83 10.17 -8.28 -14.95
N LYS A 84 10.90 -8.72 -15.97
CA LYS A 84 10.67 -8.33 -17.37
C LYS A 84 9.29 -8.78 -17.87
N VAL A 85 8.55 -7.83 -18.42
CA VAL A 85 7.26 -8.01 -19.11
C VAL A 85 7.35 -7.51 -20.55
N ALA A 86 6.33 -7.80 -21.37
CA ALA A 86 6.30 -7.39 -22.78
C ALA A 86 5.97 -5.90 -22.93
N GLU A 87 4.98 -5.44 -22.16
CA GLU A 87 4.45 -4.07 -22.20
C GLU A 87 4.32 -3.51 -20.79
N SER A 88 4.52 -2.20 -20.65
CA SER A 88 4.30 -1.54 -19.36
C SER A 88 2.82 -1.51 -18.99
N SER A 89 2.53 -1.69 -17.71
CA SER A 89 1.18 -1.54 -17.19
C SER A 89 0.83 -0.07 -16.99
N LEU A 90 -0.41 0.29 -17.31
CA LEU A 90 -0.92 1.65 -17.32
C LEU A 90 -2.28 1.70 -16.60
N SER A 91 -2.50 2.73 -15.79
CA SER A 91 -3.81 3.04 -15.21
C SER A 91 -4.26 4.44 -15.59
N LEU A 92 -5.52 4.58 -15.98
CA LEU A 92 -6.24 5.84 -16.03
C LEU A 92 -7.12 5.95 -14.79
N ILE A 93 -6.97 7.02 -14.03
CA ILE A 93 -7.64 7.24 -12.75
C ILE A 93 -8.39 8.57 -12.80
N MET A 94 -9.66 8.55 -12.44
CA MET A 94 -10.50 9.75 -12.33
C MET A 94 -11.15 9.81 -10.95
N PRO A 95 -10.57 10.57 -10.00
CA PRO A 95 -11.18 10.79 -8.69
C PRO A 95 -12.44 11.65 -8.81
N LYS A 96 -13.52 11.28 -8.10
CA LYS A 96 -14.75 12.05 -8.02
C LYS A 96 -15.48 11.79 -6.69
N GLY A 97 -15.69 12.83 -5.89
CA GLY A 97 -16.52 12.74 -4.69
C GLY A 97 -16.09 11.68 -3.67
N GLY A 98 -14.79 11.49 -3.45
CA GLY A 98 -14.25 10.46 -2.56
C GLY A 98 -14.23 9.05 -3.16
N GLN A 99 -14.83 8.86 -4.35
CA GLN A 99 -14.75 7.65 -5.15
C GLN A 99 -13.77 7.82 -6.31
N ARG A 100 -13.52 6.77 -7.07
CA ARG A 100 -12.66 6.83 -8.26
C ARG A 100 -13.09 5.82 -9.31
N ALA A 101 -13.07 6.22 -10.58
CA ALA A 101 -13.10 5.31 -11.70
C ALA A 101 -11.66 4.97 -12.11
N ILE A 102 -11.38 3.70 -12.35
CA ILE A 102 -10.05 3.24 -12.75
C ILE A 102 -10.20 2.30 -13.93
N VAL A 103 -9.45 2.58 -15.01
CA VAL A 103 -9.23 1.67 -16.12
C VAL A 103 -7.77 1.26 -16.13
N ARG A 104 -7.47 -0.03 -16.22
CA ARG A 104 -6.11 -0.57 -16.18
C ARG A 104 -5.83 -1.49 -17.35
N CYS A 105 -4.64 -1.32 -17.95
CA CYS A 105 -3.99 -2.34 -18.75
C CYS A 105 -2.84 -2.92 -17.93
N ARG A 106 -2.77 -4.25 -17.85
CA ARG A 106 -1.73 -4.95 -17.09
C ARG A 106 -1.16 -6.08 -17.94
N ASP A 107 0.17 -6.16 -17.96
CA ASP A 107 0.87 -7.31 -18.54
C ASP A 107 1.42 -8.21 -17.43
N ASP A 108 0.98 -9.45 -17.40
CA ASP A 108 1.44 -10.52 -16.50
C ASP A 108 2.28 -11.57 -17.25
N ASN A 109 2.64 -11.32 -18.53
CA ASN A 109 3.47 -12.22 -19.34
C ASN A 109 4.95 -12.01 -19.00
N PHE A 110 5.41 -12.66 -17.96
CA PHE A 110 6.79 -12.56 -17.52
C PHE A 110 7.73 -13.28 -18.49
N ARG A 111 8.67 -12.55 -19.10
CA ARG A 111 9.62 -13.07 -20.09
C ARG A 111 10.78 -13.86 -19.49
N HIS A 112 11.09 -13.64 -18.22
CA HIS A 112 12.21 -14.26 -17.52
C HIS A 112 11.81 -14.63 -16.10
N PRO A 113 12.51 -15.55 -15.41
CA PRO A 113 12.38 -15.74 -13.98
C PRO A 113 12.57 -14.43 -13.20
N PHE A 114 12.07 -14.35 -11.98
CA PHE A 114 12.33 -13.19 -11.12
C PHE A 114 13.81 -13.12 -10.74
N PRO A 115 14.36 -11.91 -10.49
CA PRO A 115 15.74 -11.73 -10.06
C PRO A 115 16.02 -12.41 -8.72
N VAL A 116 17.16 -13.11 -8.62
CA VAL A 116 17.63 -13.68 -7.35
C VAL A 116 18.57 -12.68 -6.68
N LEU A 117 18.19 -12.22 -5.48
CA LEU A 117 18.89 -11.18 -4.73
C LEU A 117 19.54 -11.73 -3.47
N ASN A 118 20.67 -11.15 -3.09
CA ASN A 118 21.28 -11.40 -1.80
C ASN A 118 20.58 -10.56 -0.73
N LEU A 119 19.95 -11.21 0.24
CA LEU A 119 19.21 -10.57 1.33
C LEU A 119 20.08 -10.15 2.52
N ALA A 120 21.41 -10.16 2.40
CA ALA A 120 22.30 -9.73 3.48
C ALA A 120 21.96 -8.30 3.95
N GLY A 121 21.69 -8.15 5.25
CA GLY A 121 21.29 -6.88 5.85
C GLY A 121 19.84 -6.47 5.61
N CYS A 122 19.04 -7.29 4.92
CA CYS A 122 17.59 -7.06 4.80
C CYS A 122 16.89 -7.20 6.15
N ARG A 123 16.01 -6.27 6.49
CA ARG A 123 15.29 -6.23 7.77
C ARG A 123 13.78 -6.27 7.60
N ALA A 124 13.29 -6.02 6.37
CA ALA A 124 11.87 -6.07 6.05
C ALA A 124 11.66 -6.47 4.59
N LEU A 125 10.69 -7.33 4.36
CA LEU A 125 10.07 -7.63 3.08
C LEU A 125 8.65 -7.09 3.08
N HIS A 126 8.26 -6.38 2.01
CA HIS A 126 6.89 -5.96 1.77
C HIS A 126 6.41 -6.42 0.40
N VAL A 127 5.23 -7.03 0.35
CA VAL A 127 4.66 -7.62 -0.87
C VAL A 127 3.18 -7.25 -1.03
N ASP A 128 2.70 -7.19 -2.28
CA ASP A 128 1.28 -7.01 -2.61
C ASP A 128 0.64 -8.25 -3.26
N GLY A 129 1.42 -9.32 -3.42
CA GLY A 129 0.98 -10.59 -4.00
C GLY A 129 0.78 -10.59 -5.52
N HIS A 130 1.07 -9.50 -6.24
CA HIS A 130 0.92 -9.46 -7.71
C HIS A 130 1.98 -10.29 -8.45
N LEU A 131 3.22 -10.27 -8.00
CA LEU A 131 4.31 -11.11 -8.55
C LEU A 131 4.39 -12.40 -7.73
N ALA A 132 3.42 -13.30 -7.93
CA ALA A 132 3.13 -14.42 -7.04
C ALA A 132 4.34 -15.30 -6.74
N ASP A 133 5.09 -15.71 -7.76
CA ASP A 133 6.27 -16.56 -7.64
C ASP A 133 7.38 -15.89 -6.81
N ALA A 134 7.71 -14.64 -7.12
CA ALA A 134 8.70 -13.87 -6.37
C ALA A 134 8.22 -13.60 -4.94
N ALA A 135 6.96 -13.19 -4.76
CA ALA A 135 6.39 -12.87 -3.45
C ALA A 135 6.45 -14.09 -2.51
N ILE A 136 6.02 -15.28 -2.97
CA ILE A 136 6.06 -16.51 -2.16
C ILE A 136 7.49 -16.92 -1.86
N HIS A 137 8.38 -16.91 -2.88
CA HIS A 137 9.78 -17.28 -2.71
C HIS A 137 10.47 -16.43 -1.63
N TYR A 138 10.39 -15.10 -1.75
CA TYR A 138 11.04 -14.21 -0.80
C TYR A 138 10.33 -14.17 0.55
N ALA A 139 9.01 -14.30 0.61
CA ALA A 139 8.27 -14.38 1.87
C ALA A 139 8.71 -15.59 2.69
N LYS A 140 8.87 -16.76 2.05
CA LYS A 140 9.37 -17.97 2.71
C LYS A 140 10.77 -17.78 3.28
N ILE A 141 11.74 -17.34 2.47
CA ILE A 141 13.12 -17.12 2.91
C ILE A 141 13.18 -16.08 4.04
N CYS A 142 12.47 -14.95 3.91
CA CYS A 142 12.47 -13.92 4.94
C CYS A 142 11.82 -14.39 6.23
N HIS A 143 10.71 -15.15 6.13
CA HIS A 143 10.05 -15.74 7.29
C HIS A 143 10.97 -16.70 8.07
N GLU A 144 11.63 -17.61 7.36
CA GLU A 144 12.60 -18.57 7.94
C GLU A 144 13.82 -17.87 8.58
N ALA A 145 14.24 -16.73 8.01
CA ALA A 145 15.33 -15.90 8.53
C ALA A 145 14.93 -14.94 9.65
N GLY A 146 13.66 -14.91 10.07
CA GLY A 146 13.17 -13.96 11.08
C GLY A 146 13.16 -12.49 10.63
N ILE A 147 13.20 -12.24 9.32
CA ILE A 147 13.06 -10.92 8.73
C ILE A 147 11.56 -10.55 8.73
N LEU A 148 11.21 -9.28 9.00
CA LEU A 148 9.82 -8.83 8.91
C LEU A 148 9.25 -9.16 7.53
N THR A 149 8.13 -9.88 7.48
CA THR A 149 7.34 -10.12 6.26
C THR A 149 6.01 -9.39 6.38
N SER A 150 5.76 -8.50 5.42
CA SER A 150 4.61 -7.60 5.41
C SER A 150 3.81 -7.75 4.12
N LEU A 151 2.47 -7.84 4.24
CA LEU A 151 1.54 -7.95 3.13
C LEU A 151 0.60 -6.76 3.06
N ASP A 152 0.51 -6.15 1.88
CA ASP A 152 -0.63 -5.33 1.47
C ASP A 152 -1.72 -6.21 0.85
N GLY A 153 -2.78 -6.43 1.62
CA GLY A 153 -3.94 -7.19 1.17
C GLY A 153 -5.01 -6.31 0.51
N GLY A 154 -4.66 -5.54 -0.51
CA GLY A 154 -5.60 -4.67 -1.22
C GLY A 154 -6.72 -5.38 -1.98
N GLY A 155 -6.66 -6.69 -2.17
CA GLY A 155 -7.68 -7.54 -2.77
C GLY A 155 -7.26 -9.01 -2.87
N LEU A 156 -8.24 -9.89 -3.10
CA LEU A 156 -8.02 -11.34 -3.21
C LEU A 156 -7.24 -11.69 -4.48
N ARG A 157 -6.23 -12.53 -4.33
CA ARG A 157 -5.42 -13.11 -5.40
C ARG A 157 -5.35 -14.63 -5.24
N SER A 158 -5.03 -15.33 -6.32
CA SER A 158 -4.92 -16.79 -6.31
C SER A 158 -3.91 -17.32 -5.28
N ASN A 159 -2.86 -16.56 -5.01
CA ASN A 159 -1.79 -16.91 -4.06
C ASN A 159 -1.99 -16.35 -2.65
N THR A 160 -3.08 -15.63 -2.35
CA THR A 160 -3.28 -14.98 -1.05
C THR A 160 -3.21 -15.97 0.11
N HIS A 161 -3.86 -17.13 0.00
CA HIS A 161 -3.90 -18.15 1.06
C HIS A 161 -2.52 -18.79 1.32
N GLU A 162 -1.74 -19.01 0.27
CA GLU A 162 -0.39 -19.58 0.37
C GLU A 162 0.57 -18.53 0.96
N LEU A 163 0.53 -17.31 0.44
CA LEU A 163 1.41 -16.22 0.85
C LEU A 163 1.27 -15.91 2.34
N LEU A 164 0.04 -15.89 2.86
CA LEU A 164 -0.26 -15.63 4.28
C LEU A 164 0.43 -16.58 5.26
N GLN A 165 0.84 -17.78 4.84
CA GLN A 165 1.59 -18.71 5.70
C GLN A 165 2.98 -18.20 6.09
N PHE A 166 3.52 -17.26 5.32
CA PHE A 166 4.86 -16.70 5.50
C PHE A 166 4.84 -15.23 5.93
N ILE A 167 3.64 -14.68 6.19
CA ILE A 167 3.47 -13.25 6.52
C ILE A 167 3.35 -13.05 8.03
N GLY A 168 4.27 -12.27 8.58
CA GLY A 168 4.22 -11.86 9.98
C GLY A 168 3.26 -10.70 10.23
N VAL A 169 3.16 -9.74 9.30
CA VAL A 169 2.32 -8.56 9.39
C VAL A 169 1.41 -8.46 8.17
N ALA A 170 0.11 -8.66 8.34
CA ALA A 170 -0.88 -8.57 7.28
C ALA A 170 -1.83 -7.40 7.55
N VAL A 171 -1.72 -6.32 6.78
CA VAL A 171 -2.72 -5.26 6.77
C VAL A 171 -3.50 -5.36 5.47
N VAL A 172 -4.82 -5.50 5.59
CA VAL A 172 -5.69 -5.71 4.44
C VAL A 172 -6.72 -4.61 4.33
N ALA A 173 -7.16 -4.34 3.10
CA ALA A 173 -8.27 -3.43 2.88
C ALA A 173 -9.61 -4.16 3.13
N GLU A 174 -10.64 -3.44 3.56
CA GLU A 174 -12.00 -3.95 3.72
C GLU A 174 -12.51 -4.65 2.44
N ARG A 175 -12.07 -4.20 1.27
CA ARG A 175 -12.37 -4.86 -0.01
C ARG A 175 -11.94 -6.34 -0.04
N LEU A 176 -10.84 -6.71 0.60
CA LEU A 176 -10.45 -8.12 0.69
C LEU A 176 -11.45 -8.90 1.55
N CYS A 177 -11.96 -8.30 2.63
CA CYS A 177 -13.01 -8.91 3.45
C CYS A 177 -14.27 -9.18 2.62
N GLU A 178 -14.73 -8.18 1.84
CA GLU A 178 -15.88 -8.31 0.95
C GLU A 178 -15.69 -9.45 -0.07
N GLN A 179 -14.51 -9.53 -0.70
CA GLN A 179 -14.19 -10.57 -1.68
C GLN A 179 -14.10 -11.97 -1.09
N MET A 180 -13.78 -12.08 0.19
CA MET A 180 -13.75 -13.35 0.94
C MET A 180 -15.05 -13.63 1.69
N HIS A 181 -16.06 -12.75 1.58
CA HIS A 181 -17.33 -12.83 2.31
C HIS A 181 -17.15 -12.88 3.83
N LEU A 182 -16.17 -12.12 4.35
CA LEU A 182 -15.87 -12.00 5.77
C LEU A 182 -16.18 -10.59 6.27
N THR A 183 -16.64 -10.47 7.49
CA THR A 183 -16.62 -9.19 8.20
C THR A 183 -15.19 -8.81 8.58
N PRO A 184 -14.91 -7.53 8.86
CA PRO A 184 -13.58 -7.13 9.34
C PRO A 184 -13.09 -7.91 10.57
N GLY A 185 -13.96 -8.22 11.53
CA GLY A 185 -13.62 -9.02 12.71
C GLY A 185 -13.32 -10.48 12.39
N GLU A 186 -14.08 -11.11 11.49
CA GLU A 186 -13.79 -12.46 10.99
C GLU A 186 -12.48 -12.51 10.23
N MET A 187 -12.14 -11.42 9.48
CA MET A 187 -10.85 -11.30 8.83
C MET A 187 -9.70 -11.26 9.84
N LEU A 188 -9.80 -10.53 10.97
CA LEU A 188 -8.78 -10.58 12.02
C LEU A 188 -8.61 -12.00 12.57
N THR A 189 -9.71 -12.71 12.80
CA THR A 189 -9.70 -14.12 13.23
C THR A 189 -9.01 -15.00 12.18
N TYR A 190 -9.32 -14.81 10.91
CA TYR A 190 -8.69 -15.51 9.80
C TYR A 190 -7.18 -15.25 9.76
N LEU A 191 -6.72 -13.98 9.82
CA LEU A 191 -5.30 -13.64 9.83
C LEU A 191 -4.56 -14.27 11.03
N LYS A 192 -5.19 -14.28 12.22
CA LYS A 192 -4.66 -14.98 13.41
C LYS A 192 -4.50 -16.47 13.14
N SER A 193 -5.48 -17.11 12.48
CA SER A 193 -5.43 -18.55 12.16
C SER A 193 -4.35 -18.89 11.13
N ARG A 194 -3.95 -17.93 10.28
CA ARG A 194 -2.86 -18.09 9.31
C ARG A 194 -1.47 -17.87 9.91
N GLY A 195 -1.38 -17.55 11.19
CA GLY A 195 -0.11 -17.38 11.91
C GLY A 195 0.44 -15.94 11.87
N CYS A 196 -0.31 -14.96 11.35
CA CYS A 196 0.12 -13.57 11.41
C CYS A 196 0.29 -13.11 12.87
N LYS A 197 1.41 -12.49 13.17
CA LYS A 197 1.70 -11.92 14.50
C LYS A 197 0.97 -10.58 14.69
N VAL A 198 0.85 -9.81 13.61
CA VAL A 198 0.16 -8.55 13.54
C VAL A 198 -0.79 -8.58 12.36
N GLY A 199 -2.01 -8.16 12.56
CA GLY A 199 -3.01 -8.10 11.50
C GLY A 199 -3.92 -6.91 11.65
N GLY A 200 -4.41 -6.38 10.53
CA GLY A 200 -5.32 -5.27 10.55
C GLY A 200 -6.19 -5.17 9.31
N VAL A 201 -7.35 -4.55 9.48
CA VAL A 201 -8.28 -4.22 8.39
C VAL A 201 -8.45 -2.71 8.34
N THR A 202 -8.04 -2.09 7.24
CA THR A 202 -8.24 -0.66 6.99
C THR A 202 -9.61 -0.43 6.33
N MET A 203 -10.37 0.54 6.87
CA MET A 203 -11.74 0.87 6.46
C MET A 203 -11.87 2.34 6.02
N GLY A 204 -10.79 2.89 5.45
CA GLY A 204 -10.73 4.28 4.99
C GLY A 204 -11.01 5.28 6.10
N ALA A 205 -11.98 6.18 5.89
CA ALA A 205 -12.34 7.21 6.88
C ALA A 205 -12.88 6.64 8.20
N ARG A 206 -13.29 5.37 8.24
CA ARG A 206 -13.76 4.71 9.47
C ARG A 206 -12.62 4.22 10.35
N GLY A 207 -11.36 4.31 9.91
CA GLY A 207 -10.20 3.89 10.68
C GLY A 207 -9.77 2.45 10.40
N MET A 208 -9.22 1.78 11.41
CA MET A 208 -8.65 0.44 11.30
C MET A 208 -8.94 -0.36 12.57
N ILE A 209 -9.33 -1.60 12.42
CA ILE A 209 -9.26 -2.60 13.50
C ILE A 209 -8.02 -3.46 13.30
N TRP A 210 -7.38 -3.86 14.40
CA TRP A 210 -6.10 -4.55 14.31
C TRP A 210 -5.77 -5.33 15.60
N PHE A 211 -4.80 -6.23 15.51
CA PHE A 211 -4.19 -6.94 16.64
C PHE A 211 -2.67 -7.01 16.50
N ASP A 212 -1.96 -7.16 17.61
CA ASP A 212 -0.51 -7.44 17.68
C ASP A 212 -0.26 -8.81 18.33
N GLU A 213 0.97 -9.03 18.76
CA GLU A 213 1.42 -10.27 19.40
C GLU A 213 0.61 -10.64 20.67
N THR A 214 -0.04 -9.64 21.30
CA THR A 214 -0.94 -9.90 22.44
C THR A 214 -2.25 -10.54 22.02
N ARG A 215 -2.55 -10.59 20.72
CA ARG A 215 -3.80 -11.08 20.13
C ARG A 215 -5.05 -10.29 20.49
N SER A 216 -4.92 -9.24 21.29
CA SER A 216 -6.04 -8.35 21.65
C SER A 216 -6.42 -7.49 20.45
N GLU A 217 -7.71 -7.42 20.17
CA GLU A 217 -8.23 -6.57 19.10
C GLU A 217 -8.35 -5.13 19.58
N ARG A 218 -7.93 -4.21 18.74
CA ARG A 218 -7.88 -2.77 19.01
C ARG A 218 -8.45 -1.99 17.85
N PHE A 219 -8.85 -0.78 18.11
CA PHE A 219 -9.30 0.17 17.11
C PHE A 219 -8.34 1.36 17.02
N LEU A 220 -7.99 1.75 15.80
CA LEU A 220 -7.25 2.96 15.49
C LEU A 220 -8.15 3.89 14.67
N PRO A 221 -8.63 5.00 15.21
CA PRO A 221 -9.44 5.96 14.46
C PRO A 221 -8.65 6.61 13.34
N SER A 222 -9.30 6.96 12.22
CA SER A 222 -8.68 7.81 11.20
C SER A 222 -8.49 9.24 11.70
N LEU A 223 -7.65 10.02 11.00
CA LEU A 223 -7.55 11.46 11.25
C LEU A 223 -8.65 12.20 10.46
N ALA A 224 -9.23 13.23 11.08
CA ALA A 224 -10.34 14.01 10.53
C ALA A 224 -9.81 15.08 9.56
N VAL A 225 -9.36 14.65 8.38
CA VAL A 225 -9.05 15.58 7.27
C VAL A 225 -10.38 16.17 6.78
N PRO A 226 -10.52 17.51 6.69
CA PRO A 226 -11.70 18.16 6.16
C PRO A 226 -12.01 17.74 4.70
N ASP A 227 -13.28 17.55 4.37
CA ASP A 227 -13.69 17.01 3.06
C ASP A 227 -13.28 17.93 1.89
N ASP A 228 -13.25 19.25 2.09
CA ASP A 228 -12.78 20.23 1.12
C ASP A 228 -11.27 20.17 0.83
N ARG A 229 -10.51 19.44 1.67
CA ARG A 229 -9.08 19.17 1.48
C ARG A 229 -8.80 17.80 0.87
N VAL A 230 -9.78 16.93 0.81
CA VAL A 230 -9.62 15.61 0.19
C VAL A 230 -9.64 15.76 -1.34
N VAL A 231 -8.49 15.55 -1.96
CA VAL A 231 -8.30 15.69 -3.41
C VAL A 231 -8.32 14.33 -4.11
N ASP A 232 -7.52 13.38 -3.61
CA ASP A 232 -7.38 12.04 -4.19
C ASP A 232 -7.10 11.03 -3.09
N THR A 233 -7.91 9.98 -3.01
CA THR A 233 -7.71 8.89 -2.05
C THR A 233 -6.93 7.71 -2.62
N ASN A 234 -6.52 7.78 -3.90
CA ASN A 234 -5.71 6.74 -4.52
C ASN A 234 -4.34 6.65 -3.85
N GLY A 235 -3.84 5.45 -3.63
CA GLY A 235 -2.52 5.21 -3.02
C GLY A 235 -2.44 5.48 -1.51
N ALA A 236 -3.50 5.98 -0.85
CA ALA A 236 -3.46 6.25 0.59
C ALA A 236 -3.19 5.00 1.44
N GLY A 237 -3.73 3.85 1.03
CA GLY A 237 -3.44 2.54 1.63
C GLY A 237 -1.98 2.14 1.42
N ASP A 238 -1.49 2.28 0.20
CA ASP A 238 -0.12 1.93 -0.17
C ASP A 238 0.89 2.80 0.61
N ILE A 239 0.58 4.10 0.79
CA ILE A 239 1.37 5.03 1.61
C ILE A 239 1.33 4.62 3.08
N PHE A 240 0.18 4.15 3.60
CA PHE A 240 0.09 3.58 4.93
C PHE A 240 1.08 2.42 5.10
N HIS A 241 1.13 1.52 4.13
CA HIS A 241 2.06 0.38 4.14
C HIS A 241 3.52 0.83 4.12
N GLY A 242 3.90 1.70 3.20
CA GLY A 242 5.27 2.23 3.12
C GLY A 242 5.71 2.96 4.41
N ALA A 243 4.79 3.70 5.01
CA ALA A 243 5.05 4.47 6.23
C ALA A 243 5.23 3.58 7.46
N TYR A 244 4.41 2.53 7.68
CA TYR A 244 4.65 1.65 8.83
C TYR A 244 5.91 0.79 8.65
N VAL A 245 6.22 0.35 7.43
CA VAL A 245 7.48 -0.37 7.14
C VAL A 245 8.67 0.55 7.43
N TYR A 246 8.64 1.81 6.99
CA TYR A 246 9.66 2.80 7.34
C TYR A 246 9.78 2.97 8.85
N SER A 247 8.67 3.17 9.55
CA SER A 247 8.64 3.37 11.01
C SER A 247 9.25 2.17 11.75
N TYR A 248 8.91 0.94 11.35
CA TYR A 248 9.51 -0.29 11.87
C TYR A 248 11.03 -0.36 11.62
N LEU A 249 11.49 0.00 10.42
CA LEU A 249 12.92 0.00 10.09
C LEU A 249 13.72 1.01 10.92
N ARG A 250 13.08 2.10 11.34
CA ARG A 250 13.69 3.13 12.19
C ARG A 250 13.76 2.71 13.66
N ASP A 251 12.72 2.08 14.16
CA ASP A 251 12.61 1.65 15.54
C ASP A 251 11.70 0.40 15.64
N ARG A 252 12.32 -0.77 15.52
CA ARG A 252 11.60 -2.05 15.53
C ARG A 252 11.02 -2.44 16.90
N ASP A 253 11.52 -1.82 17.96
CA ASP A 253 11.16 -2.13 19.34
C ASP A 253 9.98 -1.28 19.84
N SER A 254 9.58 -0.26 19.06
CA SER A 254 8.36 0.49 19.32
C SER A 254 7.10 -0.37 19.16
N PRO A 255 6.04 -0.14 19.96
CA PRO A 255 4.77 -0.84 19.82
C PRO A 255 4.15 -0.64 18.43
N TRP A 256 3.44 -1.64 17.89
CA TRP A 256 2.77 -1.57 16.59
C TRP A 256 1.76 -0.42 16.48
N GLU A 257 1.15 -0.02 17.57
CA GLU A 257 0.29 1.17 17.61
C GLU A 257 1.01 2.44 17.14
N TRP A 258 2.29 2.61 17.49
CA TRP A 258 3.12 3.74 17.05
C TRP A 258 3.35 3.70 15.53
N HIS A 259 3.69 2.53 14.99
CA HIS A 259 3.89 2.37 13.55
C HIS A 259 2.61 2.68 12.78
N PHE A 260 1.47 2.22 13.25
CA PHE A 260 0.18 2.47 12.62
C PHE A 260 -0.31 3.92 12.79
N LYS A 261 -0.08 4.56 13.94
CA LYS A 261 -0.35 5.99 14.13
C LYS A 261 0.48 6.86 13.17
N PHE A 262 1.76 6.55 13.01
CA PHE A 262 2.62 7.22 12.04
C PHE A 262 2.12 7.01 10.60
N ALA A 263 1.78 5.78 10.24
CA ALA A 263 1.27 5.43 8.92
C ALA A 263 -0.08 6.11 8.60
N ARG A 264 -0.98 6.17 9.58
CA ARG A 264 -2.24 6.91 9.50
C ARG A 264 -2.03 8.38 9.18
N ALA A 265 -1.04 9.02 9.82
CA ALA A 265 -0.70 10.42 9.57
C ALA A 265 -0.12 10.63 8.15
N ALA A 266 0.68 9.69 7.66
CA ALA A 266 1.17 9.69 6.28
C ALA A 266 0.00 9.62 5.28
N SER A 267 -0.98 8.74 5.51
CA SER A 267 -2.19 8.65 4.67
C SER A 267 -3.04 9.91 4.74
N ALA A 268 -3.16 10.54 5.92
CA ALA A 268 -3.90 11.80 6.08
C ALA A 268 -3.25 12.96 5.30
N HIS A 269 -1.91 12.99 5.20
CA HIS A 269 -1.22 13.91 4.31
C HIS A 269 -1.53 13.56 2.85
N ALA A 270 -1.41 12.29 2.48
CA ALA A 270 -1.51 11.82 1.10
C ALA A 270 -2.82 12.21 0.41
N ILE A 271 -3.96 12.01 1.07
CA ILE A 271 -5.28 12.26 0.46
C ILE A 271 -5.56 13.74 0.10
N GLN A 272 -4.69 14.66 0.50
CA GLN A 272 -4.79 16.08 0.18
C GLN A 272 -4.12 16.45 -1.15
N HIS A 273 -3.55 15.48 -1.88
CA HIS A 273 -2.75 15.70 -3.08
C HIS A 273 -3.25 14.84 -4.24
N LEU A 274 -3.02 15.29 -5.47
CA LEU A 274 -3.42 14.59 -6.69
C LEU A 274 -2.25 13.74 -7.21
N GLY A 275 -2.50 12.43 -7.36
CA GLY A 275 -1.53 11.46 -7.88
C GLY A 275 -0.48 11.03 -6.85
N ASN A 276 0.10 9.84 -7.03
CA ASN A 276 0.92 9.18 -6.01
C ASN A 276 2.20 9.95 -5.66
N GLU A 277 2.90 10.55 -6.64
CA GLU A 277 4.16 11.25 -6.35
C GLU A 277 3.96 12.48 -5.45
N ALA A 278 2.94 13.29 -5.73
CA ALA A 278 2.62 14.47 -4.92
C ALA A 278 2.08 14.10 -3.52
N SER A 279 1.53 12.90 -3.39
CA SER A 279 0.97 12.36 -2.14
C SER A 279 2.03 11.84 -1.17
N LEU A 280 3.28 11.62 -1.61
CA LEU A 280 4.35 11.09 -0.76
C LEU A 280 4.75 12.12 0.32
N PRO A 281 4.55 11.82 1.62
CA PRO A 281 4.92 12.74 2.68
C PRO A 281 6.43 12.69 2.98
N THR A 282 6.98 13.82 3.38
CA THR A 282 8.21 13.86 4.15
C THR A 282 7.93 13.54 5.62
N LEU A 283 8.98 13.27 6.40
CA LEU A 283 8.85 13.08 7.85
C LEU A 283 8.19 14.28 8.53
N ALA A 284 8.57 15.50 8.14
CA ALA A 284 7.99 16.73 8.67
C ALA A 284 6.49 16.84 8.38
N GLN A 285 6.07 16.54 7.14
CA GLN A 285 4.66 16.56 6.73
C GLN A 285 3.83 15.48 7.43
N THR A 286 4.40 14.29 7.67
CA THR A 286 3.74 13.24 8.45
C THR A 286 3.50 13.70 9.88
N ASN A 287 4.51 14.28 10.54
CA ASN A 287 4.39 14.80 11.90
C ASN A 287 3.41 15.99 11.98
N GLU A 288 3.42 16.87 10.98
CA GLU A 288 2.45 17.97 10.88
C GLU A 288 1.01 17.44 10.77
N ALA A 289 0.76 16.44 9.91
CA ALA A 289 -0.56 15.84 9.76
C ALA A 289 -1.03 15.20 11.07
N GLN A 290 -0.14 14.50 11.80
CA GLN A 290 -0.45 13.91 13.10
C GLN A 290 -0.80 14.96 14.16
N ALA A 291 -0.15 16.12 14.14
CA ALA A 291 -0.40 17.20 15.09
C ALA A 291 -1.64 18.04 14.73
N ARG A 292 -1.91 18.19 13.43
CA ARG A 292 -2.95 19.08 12.90
C ARG A 292 -4.35 18.51 12.95
N PHE A 293 -4.50 17.21 12.67
CA PHE A 293 -5.82 16.60 12.54
C PHE A 293 -6.18 15.82 13.79
N ALA A 294 -7.34 16.10 14.36
CA ALA A 294 -7.90 15.32 15.45
C ALA A 294 -8.29 13.90 14.97
N GLU A 295 -8.40 12.98 15.91
CA GLU A 295 -8.95 11.66 15.64
C GLU A 295 -10.44 11.77 15.30
N ARG A 296 -10.87 11.10 14.23
CA ARG A 296 -12.28 11.02 13.87
C ARG A 296 -13.03 10.17 14.88
N ARG A 297 -14.15 10.67 15.39
CA ARG A 297 -14.98 9.89 16.31
C ARG A 297 -15.50 8.63 15.58
N PRO A 298 -15.40 7.44 16.20
CA PRO A 298 -15.94 6.22 15.61
C PRO A 298 -17.45 6.35 15.39
N SER A 299 -17.95 5.88 14.25
CA SER A 299 -19.40 5.74 14.01
C SER A 299 -19.96 4.59 14.86
N GLY A 300 -21.27 4.61 15.14
CA GLY A 300 -21.94 3.57 15.94
C GLY A 300 -21.65 2.14 15.49
N ALA A 301 -21.61 1.89 14.16
CA ALA A 301 -21.27 0.58 13.59
C ALA A 301 -19.86 0.08 13.95
N VAL A 302 -18.89 0.98 14.17
CA VAL A 302 -17.52 0.61 14.60
C VAL A 302 -17.49 0.32 16.10
N ILE A 303 -18.30 1.03 16.89
CA ILE A 303 -18.42 0.78 18.34
C ILE A 303 -19.00 -0.62 18.57
N GLU A 304 -19.99 -1.04 17.80
CA GLU A 304 -20.58 -2.38 17.89
C GLU A 304 -19.57 -3.50 17.51
N LEU A 305 -18.72 -3.25 16.51
CA LEU A 305 -17.65 -4.18 16.09
C LEU A 305 -16.60 -4.43 17.20
N VAL A 306 -16.34 -3.44 18.05
CA VAL A 306 -15.37 -3.53 19.16
C VAL A 306 -16.04 -3.96 20.46
N ALA A 307 -17.34 -3.65 20.66
CA ALA A 307 -18.08 -3.92 21.90
C ALA A 307 -18.77 -5.30 21.92
N SER A 308 -18.90 -5.98 20.78
CA SER A 308 -19.63 -7.24 20.65
C SER A 308 -18.80 -8.50 20.96
N ARG A 309 -17.67 -8.35 21.71
CA ARG A 309 -16.82 -9.47 22.12
C ARG A 309 -16.33 -9.35 23.57
#